data_11e1e8e0dae450150fcaf21b2d816d59
#
_entry.id   11e1e8e0dae450150fcaf21b2d816d59
#
_cell.length_a   1.000
_cell.length_b   1.000
_cell.length_c   1.000
_cell.angle_alpha   90.00
_cell.angle_beta   90.00
_cell.angle_gamma   90.00
#
_symmetry.space_group_name_H-M   'P 1'
#
loop_
_entity.id
_entity.type
_entity.pdbx_description
1 polymer ?
#
loop_
_entity_poly.entity_id
_entity_poly.type
_entity_poly.pdbx_seq_one_letter_code
_entity_poly.pdbx_strand_id
1 'polypeptide(L)'
;MIKSIFSKLLLDIIDHINNTMPEIRLVDRYLGQDQVAIRPAIATPAVLVDIDSETYSNLAGFSQYVDAATISVRLLVDNFSASSAKAPQKARKCAMSDFELEKVLVDRLHGWTPTDNYCSPLIRTSASSENRNDIGLRIRTITFTTSFEDIDV
;
A
#
# COMPACT_ATOMS: atom_id res chain seq x y z
N MET A 1 -21.99 10.11 4.88
CA MET A 1 -21.32 9.99 6.20
C MET A 1 -20.65 8.65 6.30
N ILE A 2 -19.38 8.65 6.69
CA ILE A 2 -18.63 7.42 6.92
C ILE A 2 -18.93 6.91 8.33
N LYS A 3 -19.36 5.66 8.42
CA LYS A 3 -19.60 4.97 9.69
C LYS A 3 -18.70 3.76 9.89
N SER A 4 -18.20 3.17 8.80
CA SER A 4 -17.34 1.99 8.86
C SER A 4 -15.92 2.36 9.28
N ILE A 5 -15.40 1.65 10.27
CA ILE A 5 -13.99 1.78 10.69
C ILE A 5 -13.04 1.39 9.56
N PHE A 6 -13.44 0.47 8.67
CA PHE A 6 -12.65 0.10 7.50
C PHE A 6 -12.47 1.27 6.54
N SER A 7 -13.55 2.01 6.29
CA SER A 7 -13.47 3.22 5.45
C SER A 7 -12.57 4.27 6.07
N LYS A 8 -12.69 4.48 7.38
CA LYS A 8 -11.84 5.42 8.11
C LYS A 8 -10.38 5.00 8.04
N LEU A 9 -10.07 3.74 8.30
CA LEU A 9 -8.69 3.23 8.26
C LEU A 9 -8.08 3.39 6.88
N LEU A 10 -8.81 3.02 5.83
CA LEU A 10 -8.32 3.12 4.47
C LEU A 10 -8.03 4.58 4.08
N LEU A 11 -8.93 5.50 4.41
CA LEU A 11 -8.73 6.92 4.16
C LEU A 11 -7.55 7.49 4.96
N ASP A 12 -7.41 7.10 6.21
CA ASP A 12 -6.30 7.56 7.06
C ASP A 12 -4.95 7.09 6.50
N ILE A 13 -4.87 5.86 6.00
CA ILE A 13 -3.65 5.34 5.35
C ILE A 13 -3.35 6.12 4.07
N ILE A 14 -4.34 6.31 3.21
CA ILE A 14 -4.19 7.05 1.95
C ILE A 14 -3.70 8.48 2.22
N ASP A 15 -4.33 9.16 3.15
CA ASP A 15 -3.97 10.54 3.50
C ASP A 15 -2.58 10.62 4.12
N HIS A 16 -2.23 9.65 4.97
CA HIS A 16 -0.89 9.61 5.58
C HIS A 16 0.21 9.45 4.52
N ILE A 17 0.03 8.53 3.57
CA ILE A 17 0.99 8.35 2.48
C ILE A 17 1.07 9.62 1.63
N ASN A 18 -0.07 10.18 1.25
CA ASN A 18 -0.11 11.38 0.42
C ASN A 18 0.57 12.57 1.09
N ASN A 19 0.39 12.73 2.40
CA ASN A 19 0.96 13.84 3.16
C ASN A 19 2.44 13.68 3.46
N THR A 20 2.95 12.45 3.53
CA THR A 20 4.34 12.17 3.93
C THR A 20 5.26 11.74 2.80
N MET A 21 4.71 11.47 1.62
CA MET A 21 5.47 11.04 0.44
C MET A 21 5.09 11.89 -0.79
N PRO A 22 5.59 13.14 -0.89
CA PRO A 22 5.24 14.02 -2.00
C PRO A 22 5.74 13.51 -3.36
N GLU A 23 6.71 12.61 -3.39
CA GLU A 23 7.22 11.97 -4.61
C GLU A 23 6.22 11.01 -5.26
N ILE A 24 5.21 10.54 -4.52
CA ILE A 24 4.14 9.69 -5.06
C ILE A 24 3.10 10.59 -5.72
N ARG A 25 2.82 10.35 -6.99
CA ARG A 25 1.92 11.20 -7.79
C ARG A 25 0.45 10.87 -7.64
N LEU A 26 0.14 9.61 -7.29
CA LEU A 26 -1.24 9.15 -7.07
C LEU A 26 -1.25 8.23 -5.86
N VAL A 27 -2.09 8.51 -4.87
CA VAL A 27 -2.41 7.60 -3.77
C VAL A 27 -3.91 7.39 -3.78
N ASP A 28 -4.36 6.17 -3.97
CA ASP A 28 -5.79 5.87 -4.12
C ASP A 28 -6.10 4.47 -3.60
N ARG A 29 -7.38 4.15 -3.55
CA ARG A 29 -7.85 2.81 -3.27
C ARG A 29 -7.56 1.89 -4.46
N TYR A 30 -7.12 0.66 -4.16
CA TYR A 30 -6.92 -0.34 -5.20
C TYR A 30 -8.28 -0.91 -5.66
N LEU A 31 -8.56 -0.80 -6.94
CA LEU A 31 -9.76 -1.32 -7.61
C LEU A 31 -9.40 -2.14 -8.85
N GLY A 32 -8.19 -2.69 -8.91
CA GLY A 32 -7.72 -3.46 -10.04
C GLY A 32 -7.20 -2.63 -11.21
N GLN A 33 -6.75 -1.40 -10.98
CA GLN A 33 -6.30 -0.46 -12.01
C GLN A 33 -5.14 -1.00 -12.86
N ASP A 34 -4.34 -1.90 -12.30
CA ASP A 34 -3.19 -2.52 -12.98
C ASP A 34 -3.52 -3.85 -13.66
N GLN A 35 -4.74 -4.37 -13.49
CA GLN A 35 -5.22 -5.62 -14.08
C GLN A 35 -5.87 -5.37 -15.43
N VAL A 36 -5.09 -4.79 -16.36
CA VAL A 36 -5.55 -4.38 -17.70
C VAL A 36 -4.55 -4.80 -18.75
N ALA A 37 -5.03 -4.96 -19.98
CA ALA A 37 -4.19 -5.35 -21.13
C ALA A 37 -3.39 -4.17 -21.70
N ILE A 38 -3.81 -2.93 -21.43
CA ILE A 38 -3.17 -1.70 -21.90
C ILE A 38 -2.76 -0.90 -20.67
N ARG A 39 -1.63 -0.20 -20.74
CA ARG A 39 -1.15 0.62 -19.64
C ARG A 39 -2.24 1.59 -19.17
N PRO A 40 -2.61 1.58 -17.87
CA PRO A 40 -3.62 2.48 -17.33
C PRO A 40 -3.13 3.94 -17.37
N ALA A 41 -4.06 4.86 -17.54
CA ALA A 41 -3.79 6.31 -17.55
C ALA A 41 -3.68 6.85 -16.11
N ILE A 42 -2.71 6.34 -15.36
CA ILE A 42 -2.41 6.80 -14.01
C ILE A 42 -1.01 7.39 -13.95
N ALA A 43 -0.84 8.43 -13.14
CA ALA A 43 0.47 9.02 -12.91
C ALA A 43 1.31 8.09 -12.01
N THR A 44 2.54 7.80 -12.41
CA THR A 44 3.48 7.01 -11.63
C THR A 44 4.64 7.89 -11.12
N PRO A 45 5.25 7.59 -9.96
CA PRO A 45 4.93 6.49 -9.04
C PRO A 45 3.53 6.62 -8.42
N ALA A 46 2.83 5.51 -8.31
CA ALA A 46 1.51 5.46 -7.69
C ALA A 46 1.48 4.44 -6.55
N VAL A 47 0.65 4.71 -5.56
CA VAL A 47 0.40 3.79 -4.45
C VAL A 47 -1.09 3.52 -4.39
N LEU A 48 -1.47 2.26 -4.43
CA LEU A 48 -2.85 1.80 -4.38
C LEU A 48 -3.03 0.90 -3.15
N VAL A 49 -4.00 1.22 -2.32
CA VAL A 49 -4.20 0.58 -1.02
C VAL A 49 -5.55 -0.11 -0.96
N ASP A 50 -5.59 -1.29 -0.35
CA ASP A 50 -6.86 -1.96 -0.05
C ASP A 50 -6.73 -2.79 1.23
N ILE A 51 -7.89 -3.12 1.81
CA ILE A 51 -8.01 -4.08 2.91
C ILE A 51 -8.51 -5.38 2.29
N ASP A 52 -7.65 -6.40 2.22
CA ASP A 52 -7.91 -7.61 1.43
C ASP A 52 -8.74 -8.63 2.19
N SER A 53 -8.45 -8.82 3.48
CA SER A 53 -9.10 -9.86 4.27
C SER A 53 -9.00 -9.57 5.75
N GLU A 54 -9.95 -10.12 6.50
CA GLU A 54 -10.03 -9.96 7.94
C GLU A 54 -10.42 -11.27 8.61
N THR A 55 -9.96 -11.43 9.86
CA THR A 55 -10.44 -12.48 10.75
C THR A 55 -11.05 -11.84 11.99
N TYR A 56 -12.09 -12.47 12.51
CA TYR A 56 -12.91 -11.88 13.58
C TYR A 56 -12.97 -12.78 14.80
N SER A 57 -13.11 -12.16 15.98
CA SER A 57 -13.55 -12.82 17.21
C SER A 57 -14.72 -12.07 17.81
N ASN A 58 -15.58 -12.81 18.52
CA ASN A 58 -16.77 -12.23 19.15
C ASN A 58 -16.43 -11.65 20.52
N LEU A 59 -16.97 -10.49 20.78
CA LEU A 59 -16.96 -9.83 22.08
C LEU A 59 -18.35 -9.94 22.72
N ALA A 60 -18.50 -9.47 23.96
CA ALA A 60 -19.79 -9.44 24.63
C ALA A 60 -20.80 -8.58 23.88
N GLY A 61 -22.08 -8.99 23.90
CA GLY A 61 -23.17 -8.22 23.28
C GLY A 61 -23.17 -8.23 21.76
N PHE A 62 -22.63 -9.28 21.13
CA PHE A 62 -22.51 -9.41 19.66
C PHE A 62 -21.57 -8.41 19.00
N SER A 63 -20.79 -7.67 19.78
CA SER A 63 -19.68 -6.89 19.25
C SER A 63 -18.58 -7.81 18.71
N GLN A 64 -17.84 -7.32 17.72
CA GLN A 64 -16.76 -8.08 17.10
C GLN A 64 -15.45 -7.34 17.13
N TYR A 65 -14.39 -8.10 17.24
CA TYR A 65 -13.00 -7.62 17.15
C TYR A 65 -12.37 -8.18 15.88
N VAL A 66 -11.69 -7.33 15.14
CA VAL A 66 -10.90 -7.73 13.97
C VAL A 66 -9.52 -8.12 14.49
N ASP A 67 -9.26 -9.43 14.56
CA ASP A 67 -8.01 -9.97 15.09
C ASP A 67 -6.83 -9.67 14.16
N ALA A 68 -7.07 -9.78 12.86
CA ALA A 68 -6.08 -9.45 11.85
C ALA A 68 -6.78 -8.91 10.59
N ALA A 69 -6.51 -7.67 10.24
CA ALA A 69 -6.86 -7.10 8.96
C ALA A 69 -5.60 -7.05 8.09
N THR A 70 -5.68 -7.64 6.91
CA THR A 70 -4.59 -7.65 5.93
C THR A 70 -4.75 -6.48 4.98
N ILE A 71 -3.76 -5.59 4.99
CA ILE A 71 -3.74 -4.38 4.18
C ILE A 71 -2.67 -4.54 3.12
N SER A 72 -3.04 -4.47 1.84
CA SER A 72 -2.08 -4.46 0.74
C SER A 72 -1.82 -3.05 0.25
N VAL A 73 -0.56 -2.73 0.08
CA VAL A 73 -0.08 -1.46 -0.45
C VAL A 73 0.71 -1.76 -1.72
N ARG A 74 0.15 -1.41 -2.86
CA ARG A 74 0.73 -1.68 -4.17
C ARG A 74 1.45 -0.44 -4.67
N LEU A 75 2.76 -0.56 -4.85
CA LEU A 75 3.60 0.50 -5.40
C LEU A 75 3.84 0.23 -6.89
N LEU A 76 3.40 1.14 -7.74
CA LEU A 76 3.54 1.05 -9.19
C LEU A 76 4.60 2.05 -9.66
N VAL A 77 5.64 1.56 -10.32
CA VAL A 77 6.70 2.38 -10.91
C VAL A 77 6.93 1.99 -12.36
N ASP A 78 7.49 2.91 -13.14
CA ASP A 78 7.86 2.63 -14.52
C ASP A 78 9.00 1.63 -14.58
N ASN A 79 8.95 0.72 -15.55
CA ASN A 79 9.93 -0.33 -15.75
C ASN A 79 10.64 -0.17 -17.10
N PHE A 80 11.60 0.76 -17.17
CA PHE A 80 12.31 1.05 -18.43
C PHE A 80 13.80 1.27 -18.28
N SER A 81 14.35 1.17 -17.08
CA SER A 81 15.78 1.46 -16.85
C SER A 81 16.66 0.21 -16.92
N ALA A 82 17.87 0.36 -17.48
CA ALA A 82 18.85 -0.71 -17.54
C ALA A 82 19.54 -0.91 -16.18
N SER A 83 19.67 -2.17 -15.76
CA SER A 83 20.22 -2.54 -14.46
C SER A 83 21.46 -3.45 -14.55
N SER A 84 21.94 -3.79 -15.76
CA SER A 84 23.08 -4.67 -15.91
C SER A 84 24.35 -4.08 -15.27
N ALA A 85 25.30 -4.95 -14.92
CA ALA A 85 26.55 -4.51 -14.30
C ALA A 85 27.37 -3.53 -15.15
N LYS A 86 27.13 -3.50 -16.47
CA LYS A 86 27.80 -2.60 -17.42
C LYS A 86 26.99 -1.37 -17.78
N ALA A 87 25.76 -1.24 -17.27
CA ALA A 87 24.92 -0.06 -17.51
C ALA A 87 25.50 1.16 -16.77
N PRO A 88 25.23 2.40 -17.26
CA PRO A 88 25.56 3.62 -16.52
C PRO A 88 24.98 3.61 -15.13
N GLN A 89 25.70 4.13 -14.14
CA GLN A 89 25.28 4.10 -12.74
C GLN A 89 23.95 4.82 -12.52
N LYS A 90 23.69 5.91 -13.25
CA LYS A 90 22.41 6.62 -13.17
C LYS A 90 21.22 5.74 -13.59
N ALA A 91 21.39 4.97 -14.68
CA ALA A 91 20.36 4.04 -15.14
C ALA A 91 20.15 2.91 -14.13
N ARG A 92 21.21 2.38 -13.55
CA ARG A 92 21.13 1.34 -12.51
C ARG A 92 20.40 1.82 -11.27
N LYS A 93 20.61 3.05 -10.83
CA LYS A 93 19.86 3.65 -9.70
C LYS A 93 18.40 3.80 -10.03
N CYS A 94 18.05 4.27 -11.25
CA CYS A 94 16.65 4.37 -11.67
C CYS A 94 15.97 3.00 -11.72
N ALA A 95 16.69 1.96 -12.12
CA ALA A 95 16.17 0.60 -12.16
C ALA A 95 15.84 0.03 -10.77
N MET A 96 16.39 0.61 -9.70
CA MET A 96 16.13 0.21 -8.30
C MET A 96 15.07 1.09 -7.62
N SER A 97 14.41 1.98 -8.36
CA SER A 97 13.50 2.97 -7.79
C SER A 97 12.32 2.35 -7.02
N ASP A 98 11.85 1.16 -7.43
CA ASP A 98 10.81 0.43 -6.72
C ASP A 98 11.24 0.08 -5.29
N PHE A 99 12.45 -0.43 -5.09
CA PHE A 99 12.98 -0.75 -3.77
C PHE A 99 13.26 0.50 -2.94
N GLU A 100 13.75 1.56 -3.55
CA GLU A 100 14.04 2.81 -2.84
C GLU A 100 12.74 3.49 -2.37
N LEU A 101 11.72 3.54 -3.19
CA LEU A 101 10.42 4.06 -2.81
C LEU A 101 9.73 3.18 -1.77
N GLU A 102 9.85 1.85 -1.91
CA GLU A 102 9.35 0.90 -0.91
C GLU A 102 9.99 1.15 0.47
N LYS A 103 11.30 1.40 0.50
CA LYS A 103 11.99 1.70 1.76
C LYS A 103 11.37 2.90 2.47
N VAL A 104 11.12 3.98 1.75
CA VAL A 104 10.47 5.17 2.32
C VAL A 104 9.03 4.85 2.75
N LEU A 105 8.29 4.14 1.92
CA LEU A 105 6.91 3.76 2.21
C LEU A 105 6.81 2.92 3.49
N VAL A 106 7.69 1.95 3.64
CA VAL A 106 7.76 1.11 4.85
C VAL A 106 8.15 1.95 6.07
N ASP A 107 9.08 2.87 5.93
CA ASP A 107 9.46 3.77 7.03
C ASP A 107 8.28 4.65 7.50
N ARG A 108 7.33 4.95 6.61
CA ARG A 108 6.12 5.72 6.94
C ARG A 108 4.99 4.88 7.55
N LEU A 109 4.91 3.62 7.22
CA LEU A 109 3.77 2.77 7.57
C LEU A 109 4.06 1.74 8.66
N HIS A 110 5.26 1.13 8.68
CA HIS A 110 5.57 0.13 9.67
C HIS A 110 5.66 0.75 11.06
N GLY A 111 4.84 0.27 11.98
CA GLY A 111 4.73 0.82 13.33
C GLY A 111 3.85 2.06 13.45
N TRP A 112 3.25 2.52 12.35
CA TRP A 112 2.38 3.69 12.37
C TRP A 112 0.97 3.35 12.86
N THR A 113 0.36 4.30 13.58
CA THR A 113 -1.06 4.28 13.97
C THR A 113 -1.72 5.59 13.56
N PRO A 114 -3.02 5.57 13.23
CA PRO A 114 -3.80 6.79 13.07
C PRO A 114 -3.84 7.64 14.36
N THR A 115 -4.15 8.92 14.22
CA THR A 115 -4.12 9.90 15.32
C THR A 115 -4.93 9.46 16.56
N ASP A 116 -6.09 8.83 16.35
CA ASP A 116 -6.96 8.41 17.45
C ASP A 116 -6.60 7.02 18.03
N ASN A 117 -5.56 6.39 17.54
CA ASN A 117 -5.08 5.08 18.00
C ASN A 117 -6.18 4.00 18.07
N TYR A 118 -7.12 4.02 17.14
CA TYR A 118 -8.23 3.06 17.12
C TYR A 118 -7.84 1.68 16.58
N CYS A 119 -6.65 1.53 16.05
CA CYS A 119 -6.10 0.25 15.61
C CYS A 119 -4.67 0.06 16.13
N SER A 120 -4.22 -1.18 16.16
CA SER A 120 -2.84 -1.49 16.51
C SER A 120 -1.87 -0.96 15.43
N PRO A 121 -0.58 -0.73 15.78
CA PRO A 121 0.40 -0.31 14.78
C PRO A 121 0.45 -1.27 13.58
N LEU A 122 0.56 -0.72 12.39
CA LEU A 122 0.73 -1.53 11.18
C LEU A 122 2.05 -2.29 11.22
N ILE A 123 2.01 -3.58 10.97
CA ILE A 123 3.19 -4.44 10.95
C ILE A 123 3.33 -5.05 9.56
N ARG A 124 4.46 -4.82 8.91
CA ARG A 124 4.74 -5.45 7.62
C ARG A 124 4.95 -6.95 7.82
N THR A 125 4.25 -7.75 7.02
CA THR A 125 4.28 -9.22 7.11
C THR A 125 4.88 -9.87 5.88
N SER A 126 4.71 -9.28 4.70
CA SER A 126 5.25 -9.83 3.46
C SER A 126 5.38 -8.75 2.39
N ALA A 127 6.13 -9.09 1.35
CA ALA A 127 6.23 -8.27 0.14
C ALA A 127 6.49 -9.17 -1.06
N SER A 128 5.98 -8.77 -2.22
CA SER A 128 6.17 -9.51 -3.46
C SER A 128 6.32 -8.55 -4.64
N SER A 129 6.90 -9.06 -5.72
CA SER A 129 7.13 -8.32 -6.96
C SER A 129 6.30 -8.89 -8.08
N GLU A 130 5.80 -8.00 -8.93
CA GLU A 130 5.20 -8.36 -10.22
C GLU A 130 5.77 -7.44 -11.30
N ASN A 131 6.21 -8.03 -12.40
CA ASN A 131 6.76 -7.29 -13.51
C ASN A 131 5.79 -7.35 -14.70
N ARG A 132 5.15 -6.23 -15.00
CA ARG A 132 4.22 -6.08 -16.11
C ARG A 132 4.90 -5.35 -17.26
N ASN A 133 5.88 -6.02 -17.90
CA ASN A 133 6.58 -5.47 -19.07
C ASN A 133 5.63 -5.14 -20.22
N ASP A 134 4.52 -5.88 -20.35
CA ASP A 134 3.49 -5.64 -21.35
C ASP A 134 2.85 -4.25 -21.26
N ILE A 135 2.81 -3.67 -20.07
CA ILE A 135 2.29 -2.32 -19.83
C ILE A 135 3.34 -1.36 -19.24
N GLY A 136 4.60 -1.79 -19.18
CA GLY A 136 5.72 -0.95 -18.72
C GLY A 136 5.71 -0.64 -17.24
N LEU A 137 5.13 -1.50 -16.40
CA LEU A 137 5.05 -1.32 -14.95
C LEU A 137 5.82 -2.38 -14.19
N ARG A 138 6.46 -1.93 -13.12
CA ARG A 138 7.00 -2.75 -12.04
C ARG A 138 6.14 -2.53 -10.81
N ILE A 139 5.66 -3.60 -10.20
CA ILE A 139 4.73 -3.53 -9.08
C ILE A 139 5.34 -4.23 -7.87
N ARG A 140 5.38 -3.52 -6.73
CA ARG A 140 5.72 -4.10 -5.43
C ARG A 140 4.47 -4.08 -4.57
N THR A 141 4.05 -5.23 -4.09
CA THR A 141 2.94 -5.35 -3.13
C THR A 141 3.51 -5.61 -1.75
N ILE A 142 3.31 -4.68 -0.83
CA ILE A 142 3.72 -4.79 0.56
C ILE A 142 2.46 -5.04 1.39
N THR A 143 2.50 -6.07 2.23
CA THR A 143 1.37 -6.47 3.05
C THR A 143 1.64 -6.10 4.51
N PHE A 144 0.67 -5.42 5.12
CA PHE A 144 0.67 -5.07 6.54
C PHE A 144 -0.51 -5.73 7.24
N THR A 145 -0.39 -5.91 8.54
CA THR A 145 -1.51 -6.35 9.38
C THR A 145 -1.72 -5.39 10.53
N THR A 146 -2.98 -5.28 10.95
CA THR A 146 -3.39 -4.53 12.14
C THR A 146 -4.61 -5.20 12.76
N SER A 147 -4.97 -4.79 13.96
CA SER A 147 -6.14 -5.27 14.68
C SER A 147 -6.90 -4.11 15.31
N PHE A 148 -8.21 -4.24 15.40
CA PHE A 148 -9.09 -3.21 15.94
C PHE A 148 -10.48 -3.75 16.26
N GLU A 149 -11.22 -3.03 17.09
CA GLU A 149 -12.64 -3.33 17.33
C GLU A 149 -13.46 -2.82 16.17
N ASP A 150 -14.40 -3.66 15.68
CA ASP A 150 -15.32 -3.27 14.61
C ASP A 150 -16.46 -2.44 15.20
N ILE A 151 -16.29 -1.14 15.18
CA ILE A 151 -17.21 -0.16 15.74
C ILE A 151 -17.60 0.89 14.70
N ASP A 152 -18.71 1.58 14.95
CA ASP A 152 -19.09 2.76 14.17
C ASP A 152 -18.16 3.94 14.52
N VAL A 153 -17.80 4.69 13.55
CA VAL A 153 -16.94 5.87 13.68
C VAL A 153 -17.67 7.17 13.38
#